data_a87b88195b1e3711d03d756b535afa2e
#
_entry.id   a87b88195b1e3711d03d756b535afa2e
#
_cell.length_a   1.000
_cell.length_b   1.000
_cell.length_c   1.000
_cell.angle_alpha   90.00
_cell.angle_beta   90.00
_cell.angle_gamma   90.00
#
_symmetry.space_group_name_H-M   'P 1'
#
loop_
_entity.id
_entity.type
_entity.pdbx_description
1 polymer ?
#
loop_
_entity_poly.entity_id
_entity_poly.type
_entity_poly.pdbx_seq_one_letter_code
_entity_poly.pdbx_strand_id
1 'polypeptide(L)'
;DTFSGKPAKGIKVEVYSISGKREKLNSTILNDNGRSDKPLIEGSAFKEGQYEIIFFVGDYFKNITTLSKIPFLNEVVIRFGVSNPKEHYHVPLLVSPWSYSTYRGS
;
A
#
# COMPACT_ATOMS: atom_id res chain seq x y z
N ASP A 1 -6.21 -9.61 1.16
CA ASP A 1 -7.63 -9.46 0.80
C ASP A 1 -8.48 -10.31 1.75
N THR A 2 -9.13 -9.64 2.72
CA THR A 2 -9.95 -10.32 3.72
C THR A 2 -11.35 -10.70 3.19
N PHE A 3 -11.72 -10.19 2.03
CA PHE A 3 -12.98 -10.54 1.38
C PHE A 3 -12.90 -11.91 0.71
N SER A 4 -11.82 -12.18 -0.04
CA SER A 4 -11.64 -13.46 -0.72
C SER A 4 -10.80 -14.46 0.06
N GLY A 5 -10.07 -14.01 1.09
CA GLY A 5 -9.15 -14.86 1.85
C GLY A 5 -7.86 -15.19 1.10
N LYS A 6 -7.54 -14.42 0.06
CA LYS A 6 -6.38 -14.68 -0.80
C LYS A 6 -5.47 -13.45 -0.84
N PRO A 7 -4.19 -13.63 -1.23
CA PRO A 7 -3.32 -12.50 -1.51
C PRO A 7 -3.93 -11.58 -2.56
N ALA A 8 -3.77 -10.28 -2.39
CA ALA A 8 -4.37 -9.29 -3.28
C ALA A 8 -3.47 -9.03 -4.49
N LYS A 9 -3.43 -9.99 -5.39
CA LYS A 9 -2.69 -9.89 -6.65
C LYS A 9 -3.28 -8.78 -7.52
N GLY A 10 -2.41 -7.94 -8.04
CA GLY A 10 -2.80 -6.96 -9.05
C GLY A 10 -3.22 -5.59 -8.50
N ILE A 11 -3.18 -5.38 -7.20
CA ILE A 11 -3.41 -4.03 -6.66
C ILE A 11 -2.26 -3.13 -7.08
N LYS A 12 -2.61 -1.96 -7.64
CA LYS A 12 -1.63 -0.91 -7.89
C LYS A 12 -1.30 -0.20 -6.59
N VAL A 13 -0.02 0.06 -6.36
CA VAL A 13 0.48 0.73 -5.17
C VAL A 13 1.41 1.86 -5.58
N GLU A 14 1.27 3.01 -4.92
CA GLU A 14 2.18 4.14 -5.08
C GLU A 14 2.76 4.50 -3.73
N VAL A 15 4.01 4.97 -3.70
CA VAL A 15 4.66 5.42 -2.48
C VAL A 15 5.26 6.80 -2.68
N TYR A 16 5.09 7.64 -1.66
CA TYR A 16 5.54 9.03 -1.66
C TYR A 16 6.34 9.34 -0.41
N SER A 17 7.32 10.24 -0.56
CA SER A 17 7.91 10.95 0.56
C SER A 17 7.06 12.20 0.83
N ILE A 18 6.75 12.45 2.10
CA ILE A 18 5.94 13.61 2.49
C ILE A 18 6.59 14.46 3.58
N SER A 19 7.87 14.23 3.87
CA SER A 19 8.60 14.99 4.91
C SER A 19 8.81 16.45 4.54
N GLY A 20 8.79 16.75 3.27
CA GLY A 20 8.89 18.10 2.75
C GLY A 20 7.91 18.24 1.62
N LYS A 21 8.40 18.58 0.44
CA LYS A 21 7.58 18.57 -0.75
C LYS A 21 7.16 17.12 -1.05
N ARG A 22 5.88 16.91 -1.32
CA ARG A 22 5.35 15.59 -1.67
C ARG A 22 5.99 15.10 -2.98
N GLU A 23 6.64 13.97 -2.91
CA GLU A 23 7.39 13.44 -4.04
C GLU A 23 7.09 11.96 -4.22
N LYS A 24 6.67 11.57 -5.42
CA LYS A 24 6.44 10.18 -5.74
C LYS A 24 7.78 9.45 -5.88
N LEU A 25 7.96 8.41 -5.10
CA LEU A 25 9.20 7.63 -5.10
C LEU A 25 9.12 6.40 -6.00
N ASN A 26 7.96 5.75 -6.05
CA ASN A 26 7.80 4.50 -6.79
C ASN A 26 6.34 4.16 -6.99
N SER A 27 6.08 3.26 -7.94
CA SER A 27 4.78 2.60 -8.09
C SER A 27 5.00 1.18 -8.56
N THR A 28 4.09 0.29 -8.19
CA THR A 28 4.17 -1.11 -8.59
C THR A 28 2.77 -1.73 -8.59
N ILE A 29 2.72 -2.96 -9.09
CA ILE A 29 1.53 -3.80 -9.03
C ILE A 29 1.90 -5.02 -8.20
N LEU A 30 1.08 -5.38 -7.21
CA LEU A 30 1.36 -6.49 -6.33
C LEU A 30 1.34 -7.82 -7.09
N ASN A 31 2.27 -8.68 -6.76
CA ASN A 31 2.45 -9.99 -7.41
C ASN A 31 1.47 -11.04 -6.88
N ASP A 32 1.64 -12.29 -7.30
CA ASP A 32 0.77 -13.41 -6.92
C ASP A 32 0.70 -13.64 -5.40
N ASN A 33 1.70 -13.20 -4.67
CA ASN A 33 1.75 -13.30 -3.21
C ASN A 33 1.21 -12.04 -2.52
N GLY A 34 0.69 -11.07 -3.29
CA GLY A 34 0.20 -9.82 -2.75
C GLY A 34 1.31 -8.90 -2.25
N ARG A 35 2.49 -9.02 -2.83
CA ARG A 35 3.69 -8.25 -2.44
C ARG A 35 4.32 -7.58 -3.65
N SER A 36 5.14 -6.56 -3.40
CA SER A 36 5.97 -5.98 -4.46
C SER A 36 7.14 -6.93 -4.75
N ASP A 37 7.56 -7.01 -6.02
CA ASP A 37 8.71 -7.83 -6.41
C ASP A 37 10.02 -7.30 -5.83
N LYS A 38 10.07 -5.97 -5.64
CA LYS A 38 11.24 -5.28 -5.09
C LYS A 38 10.80 -4.36 -3.96
N PRO A 39 11.69 -3.97 -3.06
CA PRO A 39 11.36 -2.96 -2.06
C PRO A 39 10.83 -1.70 -2.74
N LEU A 40 9.75 -1.12 -2.20
CA LEU A 40 9.16 0.10 -2.76
C LEU A 40 10.03 1.32 -2.55
N ILE A 41 10.76 1.35 -1.45
CA ILE A 41 11.72 2.41 -1.14
C ILE A 41 13.05 1.72 -0.84
N GLU A 42 14.09 2.10 -1.55
CA GLU A 42 15.41 1.51 -1.35
C GLU A 42 16.53 2.52 -1.61
N GLY A 43 17.73 2.18 -1.19
CA GLY A 43 18.91 2.99 -1.42
C GLY A 43 18.83 4.32 -0.69
N SER A 44 19.32 5.37 -1.33
CA SER A 44 19.38 6.72 -0.75
C SER A 44 18.01 7.36 -0.55
N ALA A 45 16.96 6.82 -1.18
CA ALA A 45 15.60 7.31 -0.99
C ALA A 45 15.00 6.85 0.34
N PHE A 46 15.53 5.79 0.94
CA PHE A 46 15.06 5.27 2.22
C PHE A 46 15.82 5.95 3.36
N LYS A 47 15.23 6.98 3.92
CA LYS A 47 15.82 7.80 4.98
C LYS A 47 14.80 8.10 6.06
N GLU A 48 15.29 8.62 7.18
CA GLU A 48 14.42 9.11 8.25
C GLU A 48 13.42 10.11 7.69
N GLY A 49 12.15 9.97 8.06
CA GLY A 49 11.11 10.87 7.60
C GLY A 49 9.74 10.23 7.53
N GLN A 50 8.81 10.96 6.91
CA GLN A 50 7.43 10.54 6.75
C GLN A 50 7.16 10.12 5.32
N TYR A 51 6.35 9.07 5.17
CA TYR A 51 6.00 8.48 3.88
C TYR A 51 4.52 8.21 3.79
N GLU A 52 4.04 8.03 2.56
CA GLU A 52 2.64 7.72 2.28
C GLU A 52 2.57 6.61 1.25
N ILE A 53 1.82 5.55 1.55
CA ILE A 53 1.53 4.49 0.60
C ILE A 53 0.06 4.59 0.22
N ILE A 54 -0.23 4.50 -1.08
CA ILE A 54 -1.59 4.49 -1.60
C ILE A 54 -1.83 3.14 -2.27
N PHE A 55 -2.87 2.42 -1.80
CA PHE A 55 -3.33 1.17 -2.39
C PHE A 55 -4.63 1.43 -3.14
N PHE A 56 -4.64 1.15 -4.45
CA PHE A 56 -5.81 1.39 -5.30
C PHE A 56 -6.76 0.20 -5.22
N VAL A 57 -7.44 0.06 -4.09
CA VAL A 57 -8.25 -1.11 -3.77
C VAL A 57 -9.58 -1.15 -4.51
N GLY A 58 -10.17 0.01 -4.83
CA GLY A 58 -11.41 0.07 -5.59
C GLY A 58 -11.29 -0.59 -6.95
N ASP A 59 -10.22 -0.30 -7.67
CA ASP A 59 -9.94 -0.90 -8.98
C ASP A 59 -9.74 -2.40 -8.89
N TYR A 60 -9.17 -2.87 -7.78
CA TYR A 60 -8.98 -4.30 -7.54
C TYR A 60 -10.31 -5.00 -7.28
N PHE A 61 -11.11 -4.47 -6.34
CA PHE A 61 -12.36 -5.14 -5.94
C PHE A 61 -13.44 -5.10 -7.01
N LYS A 62 -13.47 -4.12 -7.90
CA LYS A 62 -14.47 -4.07 -8.97
C LYS A 62 -14.38 -5.27 -9.92
N ASN A 63 -13.21 -5.91 -9.99
CA ASN A 63 -13.00 -7.10 -10.81
C ASN A 63 -13.37 -8.40 -10.08
N ILE A 64 -13.67 -8.33 -8.79
CA ILE A 64 -13.95 -9.49 -7.94
C ILE A 64 -15.41 -9.54 -7.53
N THR A 65 -16.01 -8.39 -7.27
CA THR A 65 -17.39 -8.31 -6.80
C THR A 65 -18.04 -7.05 -7.34
N THR A 66 -19.37 -6.99 -7.19
CA THR A 66 -20.14 -5.82 -7.59
C THR A 66 -20.01 -4.77 -6.50
N LEU A 67 -19.49 -3.59 -6.87
CA LEU A 67 -19.37 -2.45 -6.00
C LEU A 67 -20.44 -1.41 -6.32
N SER A 68 -20.68 -0.50 -5.40
CA SER A 68 -21.47 0.72 -5.69
C SER A 68 -20.78 1.50 -6.80
N LYS A 69 -21.54 2.35 -7.51
CA LYS A 69 -20.99 3.22 -8.56
C LYS A 69 -19.77 3.99 -8.07
N ILE A 70 -19.83 4.48 -6.83
CA ILE A 70 -18.70 5.07 -6.13
C ILE A 70 -18.36 4.10 -5.00
N PRO A 71 -17.20 3.41 -5.04
CA PRO A 71 -16.84 2.46 -3.99
C PRO A 71 -16.67 3.14 -2.65
N PHE A 72 -17.03 2.44 -1.58
CA PHE A 72 -16.83 2.98 -0.23
C PHE A 72 -15.34 3.21 0.05
N LEU A 73 -14.50 2.21 -0.26
CA LEU A 73 -13.04 2.37 -0.25
C LEU A 73 -12.54 2.32 -1.68
N ASN A 74 -12.04 3.43 -2.18
CA ASN A 74 -11.43 3.52 -3.51
C ASN A 74 -9.90 3.47 -3.40
N GLU A 75 -9.34 4.34 -2.57
CA GLU A 75 -7.91 4.37 -2.28
C GLU A 75 -7.71 4.24 -0.78
N VAL A 76 -6.83 3.33 -0.36
CA VAL A 76 -6.40 3.25 1.03
C VAL A 76 -5.06 3.94 1.15
N VAL A 77 -5.01 4.97 1.97
CA VAL A 77 -3.83 5.81 2.16
C VAL A 77 -3.29 5.57 3.56
N ILE A 78 -2.04 5.13 3.64
CA ILE A 78 -1.37 4.88 4.92
C ILE A 78 -0.15 5.76 5.01
N ARG A 79 -0.10 6.61 6.03
CA ARG A 79 1.08 7.41 6.34
C ARG A 79 1.86 6.75 7.45
N PHE A 80 3.17 6.68 7.30
CA PHE A 80 4.01 6.05 8.31
C PHE A 80 5.34 6.78 8.40
N GLY A 81 5.96 6.67 9.58
CA GLY A 81 7.26 7.30 9.84
C GLY A 81 8.37 6.28 9.87
N VAL A 82 9.51 6.66 9.34
CA VAL A 82 10.75 5.90 9.43
C VAL A 82 11.67 6.68 10.36
N SER A 83 11.88 6.15 11.56
CA SER A 83 12.78 6.75 12.54
C SER A 83 14.21 6.30 12.35
N ASN A 84 14.40 5.03 11.99
CA ASN A 84 15.73 4.45 11.76
C ASN A 84 15.74 3.72 10.41
N PRO A 85 16.36 4.29 9.37
CA PRO A 85 16.37 3.67 8.05
C PRO A 85 17.23 2.40 7.96
N LYS A 86 17.94 2.04 9.01
CA LYS A 86 18.67 0.77 9.07
C LYS A 86 17.77 -0.39 9.48
N GLU A 87 16.57 -0.13 10.01
CA GLU A 87 15.62 -1.17 10.37
C GLU A 87 14.75 -1.54 9.19
N HIS A 88 14.18 -2.75 9.25
CA HIS A 88 13.18 -3.19 8.27
C HIS A 88 11.82 -2.56 8.59
N TYR A 89 11.15 -2.11 7.56
CA TYR A 89 9.79 -1.60 7.65
C TYR A 89 8.90 -2.38 6.70
N HIS A 90 7.84 -2.95 7.25
CA HIS A 90 6.82 -3.66 6.49
C HIS A 90 5.47 -3.06 6.89
N VAL A 91 4.69 -2.64 5.90
CA VAL A 91 3.37 -2.02 6.11
C VAL A 91 2.32 -2.92 5.46
N PRO A 92 1.83 -3.94 6.21
CA PRO A 92 0.84 -4.85 5.67
C PRO A 92 -0.52 -4.17 5.57
N LEU A 93 -1.31 -4.61 4.60
CA LEU A 93 -2.69 -4.17 4.45
C LEU A 93 -3.62 -5.37 4.50
N LEU A 94 -4.60 -5.30 5.39
CA LEU A 94 -5.73 -6.22 5.46
C LEU A 94 -6.94 -5.43 4.98
N VAL A 95 -7.53 -5.82 3.86
CA VAL A 95 -8.54 -4.98 3.21
C VAL A 95 -9.72 -5.79 2.67
N SER A 96 -10.91 -5.21 2.81
CA SER A 96 -12.14 -5.63 2.13
C SER A 96 -12.72 -4.41 1.40
N PRO A 97 -13.79 -4.55 0.62
CA PRO A 97 -14.41 -3.38 -0.01
C PRO A 97 -14.89 -2.31 0.99
N TRP A 98 -15.03 -2.65 2.28
CA TRP A 98 -15.67 -1.77 3.26
C TRP A 98 -14.81 -1.46 4.49
N SER A 99 -13.65 -2.11 4.64
CA SER A 99 -12.80 -1.91 5.82
C SER A 99 -11.34 -2.25 5.52
N TYR A 100 -10.45 -1.69 6.32
CA TYR A 100 -9.04 -2.06 6.24
C TYR A 100 -8.38 -1.89 7.60
N SER A 101 -7.26 -2.58 7.76
CA SER A 101 -6.38 -2.37 8.90
C SER A 101 -4.93 -2.53 8.46
N THR A 102 -4.04 -1.96 9.25
CA THR A 102 -2.61 -2.05 9.01
C THR A 102 -1.88 -2.14 10.35
N TYR A 103 -0.63 -2.56 10.28
CA TYR A 103 0.26 -2.61 11.44
C TYR A 103 1.70 -2.55 10.94
N ARG A 104 2.64 -2.32 11.86
CA ARG A 104 4.05 -2.42 11.48
C ARG A 104 4.45 -3.88 11.55
N GLY A 105 4.76 -4.47 10.40
CA GLY A 105 5.33 -5.81 10.30
C GLY A 105 6.81 -5.83 10.66
N SER A 106 7.30 -6.96 11.03
CA SER A 106 8.72 -7.16 11.35
C SER A 106 9.56 -7.49 10.12
#